data_090052782def185662c3e710090005ec
#
_entry.id   090052782def185662c3e710090005ec
#
_cell.length_a   1.000
_cell.length_b   1.000
_cell.length_c   1.000
_cell.angle_alpha   90.00
_cell.angle_beta   90.00
_cell.angle_gamma   90.00
#
_symmetry.space_group_name_H-M   'P 1'
#
loop_
_entity.id
_entity.type
_entity.pdbx_description
1 polymer ?
#
loop_
_entity_poly.entity_id
_entity_poly.type
_entity_poly.pdbx_seq_one_letter_code
_entity_poly.pdbx_strand_id
1 'polypeptide(L)'
;LSISFTLKAQIVLADKEYIKKLVSIFKKVGLDINGLVPVTLAERNLILDVNELNDNVMILDIGAGNTEIGIFEGSSFVYTNTIPLGGNNISNDISLVLNISEEEAEKLKRQYGLALKSFIDNDNDILLNTVREENRNKTIKSSELIEIMEARIEEIFSLVNKDITLQNIKPRGIVFV
;
A
#
# COMPACT_ATOMS: atom_id res chain seq x y z
N LEU A 1 7.07 9.45 50.61
CA LEU A 1 7.62 9.42 49.25
C LEU A 1 6.59 8.74 48.37
N SER A 2 5.87 9.52 47.54
CA SER A 2 5.02 8.95 46.49
C SER A 2 5.88 8.67 45.27
N ILE A 3 5.94 7.43 44.84
CA ILE A 3 6.60 7.02 43.59
C ILE A 3 5.53 7.02 42.51
N SER A 4 5.65 7.88 41.49
CA SER A 4 4.79 7.88 40.32
C SER A 4 5.49 7.13 39.17
N PHE A 5 4.76 6.24 38.51
CA PHE A 5 5.21 5.54 37.30
C PHE A 5 4.41 6.07 36.11
N THR A 6 5.09 6.35 35.01
CA THR A 6 4.46 6.66 33.73
C THR A 6 4.67 5.48 32.79
N LEU A 7 3.59 4.86 32.36
CA LEU A 7 3.62 3.81 31.33
C LEU A 7 3.16 4.44 30.00
N LYS A 8 3.99 4.31 28.97
CA LYS A 8 3.58 4.59 27.59
C LYS A 8 3.11 3.28 26.95
N ALA A 9 1.92 3.29 26.39
CA ALA A 9 1.38 2.13 25.69
C ALA A 9 0.83 2.55 24.32
N GLN A 10 1.09 1.75 23.30
CA GLN A 10 0.45 1.88 22.00
C GLN A 10 -0.80 1.00 21.99
N ILE A 11 -1.93 1.59 21.58
CA ILE A 11 -3.20 0.89 21.47
C ILE A 11 -3.59 0.86 20.00
N VAL A 12 -3.78 -0.34 19.46
CA VAL A 12 -4.30 -0.56 18.10
C VAL A 12 -5.77 -0.96 18.22
N LEU A 13 -6.63 -0.25 17.49
CA LEU A 13 -8.07 -0.49 17.48
C LEU A 13 -8.47 -1.09 16.13
N ALA A 14 -9.41 -2.03 16.16
CA ALA A 14 -10.00 -2.63 14.96
C ALA A 14 -11.53 -2.77 15.13
N ASP A 15 -12.24 -2.90 14.01
CA ASP A 15 -13.69 -3.12 14.03
C ASP A 15 -14.04 -4.44 14.72
N LYS A 16 -14.85 -4.36 15.76
CA LYS A 16 -15.21 -5.50 16.61
C LYS A 16 -15.98 -6.58 15.86
N GLU A 17 -16.88 -6.20 14.97
CA GLU A 17 -17.72 -7.16 14.25
C GLU A 17 -16.91 -7.86 13.14
N TYR A 18 -16.00 -7.14 12.49
CA TYR A 18 -15.04 -7.73 11.57
C TYR A 18 -14.17 -8.80 12.26
N ILE A 19 -13.58 -8.46 13.41
CA ILE A 19 -12.75 -9.40 14.19
C ILE A 19 -13.54 -10.63 14.65
N LYS A 20 -14.78 -10.45 15.12
CA LYS A 20 -15.63 -11.58 15.49
C LYS A 20 -15.92 -12.51 14.32
N LYS A 21 -16.24 -11.94 13.14
CA LYS A 21 -16.45 -12.73 11.92
C LYS A 21 -15.20 -13.54 11.57
N LEU A 22 -14.04 -12.90 11.55
CA LEU A 22 -12.75 -13.54 11.27
C LEU A 22 -12.50 -14.71 12.23
N VAL A 23 -12.57 -14.49 13.54
CA VAL A 23 -12.41 -15.54 14.56
C VAL A 23 -13.40 -16.69 14.37
N SER A 24 -14.66 -16.37 14.04
CA SER A 24 -15.69 -17.39 13.82
C SER A 24 -15.39 -18.30 12.61
N ILE A 25 -14.81 -17.75 11.54
CA ILE A 25 -14.42 -18.51 10.36
C ILE A 25 -13.31 -19.52 10.71
N PHE A 26 -12.27 -19.08 11.40
CA PHE A 26 -11.18 -19.97 11.83
C PHE A 26 -11.68 -21.09 12.75
N LYS A 27 -12.55 -20.76 13.71
CA LYS A 27 -13.15 -21.77 14.60
C LYS A 27 -13.97 -22.83 13.85
N LYS A 28 -14.69 -22.44 12.79
CA LYS A 28 -15.47 -23.38 11.97
C LYS A 28 -14.63 -24.43 11.27
N VAL A 29 -13.37 -24.10 10.96
CA VAL A 29 -12.41 -25.05 10.36
C VAL A 29 -11.48 -25.70 11.39
N GLY A 30 -11.78 -25.57 12.68
CA GLY A 30 -11.05 -26.23 13.77
C GLY A 30 -9.75 -25.55 14.16
N LEU A 31 -9.56 -24.28 13.81
CA LEU A 31 -8.36 -23.51 14.17
C LEU A 31 -8.68 -22.50 15.29
N ASP A 32 -7.83 -22.46 16.29
CA ASP A 32 -7.86 -21.44 17.33
C ASP A 32 -6.89 -20.30 17.02
N ILE A 33 -7.37 -19.06 17.21
CA ILE A 33 -6.55 -17.85 17.01
C ILE A 33 -5.92 -17.48 18.35
N ASN A 34 -4.59 -17.49 18.42
CA ASN A 34 -3.83 -17.12 19.60
C ASN A 34 -3.58 -15.61 19.73
N GLY A 35 -3.67 -14.87 18.62
CA GLY A 35 -3.46 -13.42 18.60
C GLY A 35 -3.79 -12.80 17.24
N LEU A 36 -3.95 -11.49 17.26
CA LEU A 36 -4.16 -10.66 16.08
C LEU A 36 -3.14 -9.52 16.15
N VAL A 37 -2.46 -9.28 15.06
CA VAL A 37 -1.46 -8.22 14.95
C VAL A 37 -1.68 -7.43 13.66
N PRO A 38 -1.35 -6.12 13.60
CA PRO A 38 -1.27 -5.37 12.36
C PRO A 38 -0.28 -6.03 11.40
N VAL A 39 -0.56 -5.96 10.08
CA VAL A 39 0.28 -6.61 9.07
C VAL A 39 1.70 -6.07 9.11
N THR A 40 1.89 -4.76 9.17
CA THR A 40 3.21 -4.10 9.22
C THR A 40 4.02 -4.50 10.47
N LEU A 41 3.35 -4.85 11.59
CA LEU A 41 4.05 -5.40 12.76
C LEU A 41 4.51 -6.84 12.54
N ALA A 42 3.75 -7.64 11.79
CA ALA A 42 4.15 -8.99 11.41
C ALA A 42 5.32 -8.96 10.41
N GLU A 43 5.27 -8.07 9.44
CA GLU A 43 6.29 -7.89 8.40
C GLU A 43 7.63 -7.44 8.95
N ARG A 44 7.63 -6.58 9.97
CA ARG A 44 8.84 -6.01 10.55
C ARG A 44 9.96 -7.04 10.76
N ASN A 45 9.63 -8.16 11.35
CA ASN A 45 10.61 -9.20 11.70
C ASN A 45 11.02 -10.09 10.51
N LEU A 46 10.31 -9.97 9.39
CA LEU A 46 10.58 -10.73 8.17
C LEU A 46 11.42 -9.94 7.17
N ILE A 47 11.25 -8.62 7.13
CA ILE A 47 11.80 -7.77 6.07
C ILE A 47 12.91 -6.84 6.55
N LEU A 48 12.95 -6.45 7.84
CA LEU A 48 14.01 -5.58 8.36
C LEU A 48 15.23 -6.40 8.77
N ASP A 49 16.40 -5.91 8.41
CA ASP A 49 17.65 -6.48 8.91
C ASP A 49 17.95 -6.06 10.37
N VAL A 50 19.02 -6.62 10.95
CA VAL A 50 19.39 -6.37 12.36
C VAL A 50 19.71 -4.89 12.64
N ASN A 51 20.23 -4.16 11.66
CA ASN A 51 20.55 -2.73 11.80
C ASN A 51 19.27 -1.91 11.72
N GLU A 52 18.41 -2.19 10.75
CA GLU A 52 17.12 -1.53 10.57
C GLU A 52 16.16 -1.74 11.74
N LEU A 53 16.22 -2.93 12.39
CA LEU A 53 15.43 -3.23 13.59
C LEU A 53 15.70 -2.28 14.77
N ASN A 54 16.83 -1.58 14.78
CA ASN A 54 17.22 -0.63 15.82
C ASN A 54 17.03 0.83 15.42
N ASP A 55 16.67 1.09 14.16
CA ASP A 55 16.46 2.44 13.65
C ASP A 55 14.99 2.87 13.67
N ASN A 56 14.77 4.15 13.34
CA ASN A 56 13.43 4.70 13.12
C ASN A 56 13.03 4.43 11.68
N VAL A 57 12.25 3.39 11.46
CA VAL A 57 11.87 2.89 10.11
C VAL A 57 10.38 2.95 9.91
N MET A 58 9.97 3.37 8.72
CA MET A 58 8.60 3.22 8.23
C MET A 58 8.54 2.04 7.27
N ILE A 59 7.61 1.13 7.50
CA ILE A 59 7.17 0.12 6.55
C ILE A 59 5.96 0.68 5.82
N LEU A 60 5.99 0.64 4.50
CA LEU A 60 4.91 1.05 3.62
C LEU A 60 4.53 -0.12 2.72
N ASP A 61 3.45 -0.81 3.10
CA ASP A 61 2.88 -1.92 2.32
C ASP A 61 1.83 -1.37 1.36
N ILE A 62 2.12 -1.40 0.06
CA ILE A 62 1.22 -0.94 -0.99
C ILE A 62 0.51 -2.15 -1.60
N GLY A 63 -0.58 -2.54 -0.97
CA GLY A 63 -1.40 -3.66 -1.39
C GLY A 63 -2.29 -3.36 -2.60
N ALA A 64 -3.19 -4.29 -2.92
CA ALA A 64 -4.14 -4.14 -4.02
C ALA A 64 -5.20 -3.07 -3.73
N GLY A 65 -5.82 -3.07 -2.56
CA GLY A 65 -6.93 -2.19 -2.20
C GLY A 65 -6.59 -1.08 -1.22
N ASN A 66 -5.49 -1.19 -0.52
CA ASN A 66 -5.07 -0.26 0.53
C ASN A 66 -3.55 -0.17 0.62
N THR A 67 -3.10 0.91 1.22
CA THR A 67 -1.70 1.13 1.60
C THR A 67 -1.61 1.19 3.12
N GLU A 68 -0.80 0.33 3.72
CA GLU A 68 -0.62 0.26 5.16
C GLU A 68 0.69 0.92 5.58
N ILE A 69 0.63 1.69 6.67
CA ILE A 69 1.76 2.39 7.25
C ILE A 69 2.04 1.78 8.61
N GLY A 70 3.28 1.35 8.83
CA GLY A 70 3.78 0.95 10.15
C GLY A 70 5.05 1.70 10.48
N ILE A 71 5.12 2.38 11.62
CA ILE A 71 6.32 3.14 12.02
C ILE A 71 6.87 2.57 13.31
N PHE A 72 8.18 2.40 13.32
CA PHE A 72 8.95 1.82 14.41
C PHE A 72 10.03 2.81 14.86
N GLU A 73 10.20 2.92 16.16
CA GLU A 73 11.34 3.59 16.81
C GLU A 73 12.13 2.53 17.57
N GLY A 74 13.20 2.04 16.98
CA GLY A 74 13.90 0.86 17.44
C GLY A 74 12.95 -0.34 17.53
N SER A 75 12.82 -0.98 18.69
CA SER A 75 11.92 -2.10 18.91
C SER A 75 10.44 -1.71 19.11
N SER A 76 10.16 -0.43 19.27
CA SER A 76 8.81 0.07 19.61
C SER A 76 7.98 0.31 18.37
N PHE A 77 6.78 -0.29 18.29
CA PHE A 77 5.77 0.04 17.29
C PHE A 77 5.04 1.31 17.73
N VAL A 78 5.28 2.43 17.04
CA VAL A 78 4.80 3.74 17.50
C VAL A 78 3.61 4.28 16.73
N TYR A 79 3.40 3.83 15.50
CA TYR A 79 2.28 4.29 14.69
C TYR A 79 1.86 3.26 13.65
N THR A 80 0.56 3.22 13.36
CA THR A 80 0.00 2.50 12.22
C THR A 80 -1.22 3.21 11.69
N ASN A 81 -1.39 3.19 10.39
CA ASN A 81 -2.60 3.66 9.70
C ASN A 81 -2.79 2.91 8.39
N THR A 82 -4.01 2.97 7.85
CA THR A 82 -4.38 2.37 6.56
C THR A 82 -5.02 3.43 5.69
N ILE A 83 -4.45 3.64 4.51
CA ILE A 83 -5.00 4.51 3.47
C ILE A 83 -5.78 3.61 2.49
N PRO A 84 -7.08 3.88 2.21
CA PRO A 84 -7.92 3.02 1.37
C PRO A 84 -7.66 3.25 -0.12
N LEU A 85 -6.40 3.27 -0.51
CA LEU A 85 -5.90 3.35 -1.88
C LEU A 85 -4.76 2.35 -2.08
N GLY A 86 -4.73 1.70 -3.24
CA GLY A 86 -3.72 0.72 -3.59
C GLY A 86 -3.68 0.46 -5.10
N GLY A 87 -3.06 -0.63 -5.50
CA GLY A 87 -2.84 -0.98 -6.90
C GLY A 87 -4.09 -1.10 -7.76
N ASN A 88 -5.25 -1.45 -7.17
CA ASN A 88 -6.53 -1.51 -7.89
C ASN A 88 -7.02 -0.12 -8.31
N ASN A 89 -6.71 0.93 -7.54
CA ASN A 89 -7.06 2.29 -7.91
C ASN A 89 -6.31 2.73 -9.16
N ILE A 90 -5.04 2.33 -9.31
CA ILE A 90 -4.25 2.57 -10.53
C ILE A 90 -4.91 1.88 -11.73
N SER A 91 -5.28 0.60 -11.60
CA SER A 91 -5.95 -0.15 -12.68
C SER A 91 -7.30 0.45 -13.05
N ASN A 92 -8.06 0.91 -12.06
CA ASN A 92 -9.32 1.60 -12.29
C ASN A 92 -9.13 2.93 -13.06
N ASP A 93 -8.13 3.73 -12.71
CA ASP A 93 -7.84 4.98 -13.42
C ASP A 93 -7.45 4.72 -14.88
N ILE A 94 -6.59 3.73 -15.13
CA ILE A 94 -6.23 3.30 -16.48
C ILE A 94 -7.48 2.86 -17.26
N SER A 95 -8.34 2.05 -16.62
CA SER A 95 -9.59 1.58 -17.23
C SER A 95 -10.51 2.73 -17.63
N LEU A 96 -10.68 3.71 -16.74
CA LEU A 96 -11.55 4.87 -16.98
C LEU A 96 -10.98 5.79 -18.06
N VAL A 97 -9.71 6.15 -17.97
CA VAL A 97 -9.07 7.11 -18.90
C VAL A 97 -8.97 6.52 -20.31
N LEU A 98 -8.57 5.25 -20.41
CA LEU A 98 -8.40 4.59 -21.71
C LEU A 98 -9.71 3.97 -22.26
N ASN A 99 -10.78 3.98 -21.45
CA ASN A 99 -12.06 3.35 -21.76
C ASN A 99 -11.93 1.87 -22.17
N ILE A 100 -11.21 1.09 -21.34
CA ILE A 100 -10.96 -0.34 -21.49
C ILE A 100 -11.50 -1.10 -20.29
N SER A 101 -11.47 -2.44 -20.30
CA SER A 101 -11.84 -3.25 -19.14
C SER A 101 -10.80 -3.15 -18.02
N GLU A 102 -11.21 -3.33 -16.76
CA GLU A 102 -10.27 -3.39 -15.62
C GLU A 102 -9.24 -4.52 -15.79
N GLU A 103 -9.65 -5.64 -16.37
CA GLU A 103 -8.72 -6.76 -16.64
C GLU A 103 -7.61 -6.36 -17.61
N GLU A 104 -7.95 -5.64 -18.68
CA GLU A 104 -6.97 -5.12 -19.64
C GLU A 104 -6.08 -4.03 -18.98
N ALA A 105 -6.68 -3.14 -18.21
CA ALA A 105 -5.96 -2.12 -17.46
C ALA A 105 -4.93 -2.74 -16.50
N GLU A 106 -5.31 -3.78 -15.77
CA GLU A 106 -4.40 -4.52 -14.88
C GLU A 106 -3.25 -5.17 -15.65
N LYS A 107 -3.52 -5.75 -16.84
CA LYS A 107 -2.46 -6.29 -17.71
C LYS A 107 -1.50 -5.22 -18.17
N LEU A 108 -2.02 -4.07 -18.63
CA LEU A 108 -1.19 -2.93 -19.06
C LEU A 108 -0.32 -2.41 -17.91
N LYS A 109 -0.90 -2.21 -16.74
CA LYS A 109 -0.17 -1.80 -15.53
C LYS A 109 0.99 -2.73 -15.22
N ARG A 110 0.75 -4.05 -15.23
CA ARG A 110 1.78 -5.05 -14.88
C ARG A 110 2.85 -5.21 -15.94
N GLN A 111 2.50 -5.03 -17.21
CA GLN A 111 3.41 -5.28 -18.32
C GLN A 111 4.27 -4.06 -18.67
N TYR A 112 3.70 -2.86 -18.59
CA TYR A 112 4.33 -1.63 -19.08
C TYR A 112 4.45 -0.54 -18.01
N GLY A 113 3.94 -0.78 -16.80
CA GLY A 113 3.90 0.23 -15.76
C GLY A 113 5.27 0.61 -15.23
N LEU A 114 5.47 1.93 -15.08
CA LEU A 114 6.57 2.54 -14.35
C LEU A 114 6.00 3.54 -13.35
N ALA A 115 6.71 3.76 -12.25
CA ALA A 115 6.26 4.69 -11.22
C ALA A 115 6.42 6.16 -11.62
N LEU A 116 7.37 6.46 -12.51
CA LEU A 116 7.72 7.82 -12.94
C LEU A 116 7.95 7.87 -14.45
N LYS A 117 7.42 8.91 -15.09
CA LYS A 117 7.61 9.17 -16.52
C LYS A 117 9.08 9.37 -16.89
N SER A 118 9.90 9.90 -15.98
CA SER A 118 11.33 10.10 -16.17
C SER A 118 12.14 8.79 -16.33
N PHE A 119 11.55 7.63 -16.05
CA PHE A 119 12.18 6.32 -16.23
C PHE A 119 11.90 5.70 -17.60
N ILE A 120 11.23 6.42 -18.50
CA ILE A 120 10.97 5.95 -19.86
C ILE A 120 12.23 6.15 -20.69
N ASP A 121 12.86 5.05 -21.11
CA ASP A 121 13.97 5.08 -22.03
C ASP A 121 13.50 5.33 -23.49
N ASN A 122 12.41 4.68 -23.88
CA ASN A 122 11.80 4.81 -25.21
C ASN A 122 10.29 4.89 -25.10
N ASP A 123 9.69 5.90 -25.72
CA ASP A 123 8.24 6.09 -25.72
C ASP A 123 7.58 5.24 -26.82
N ASN A 124 7.38 3.96 -26.49
CA ASN A 124 6.86 2.95 -27.41
C ASN A 124 5.34 3.04 -27.57
N ASP A 125 4.86 2.57 -28.73
CA ASP A 125 3.44 2.36 -28.95
C ASP A 125 2.97 1.06 -28.28
N ILE A 126 1.89 1.15 -27.50
CA ILE A 126 1.24 0.03 -26.84
C ILE A 126 -0.11 -0.21 -27.51
N LEU A 127 -0.30 -1.40 -28.07
CA LEU A 127 -1.58 -1.80 -28.67
C LEU A 127 -2.56 -2.19 -27.57
N LEU A 128 -3.76 -1.60 -27.57
CA LEU A 128 -4.84 -1.96 -26.67
C LEU A 128 -5.57 -3.21 -27.17
N ASN A 129 -5.49 -4.29 -26.41
CA ASN A 129 -6.23 -5.54 -26.67
C ASN A 129 -7.60 -5.47 -25.98
N THR A 130 -8.55 -4.80 -26.61
CA THR A 130 -9.89 -4.63 -26.07
C THR A 130 -10.96 -5.27 -26.94
N VAL A 131 -11.98 -5.82 -26.30
CA VAL A 131 -13.18 -6.31 -26.99
C VAL A 131 -14.14 -5.18 -27.39
N ARG A 132 -13.92 -3.98 -26.90
CA ARG A 132 -14.74 -2.80 -27.25
C ARG A 132 -14.41 -2.34 -28.67
N GLU A 133 -15.36 -2.35 -29.56
CA GLU A 133 -15.15 -1.99 -30.98
C GLU A 133 -14.54 -0.60 -31.17
N GLU A 134 -14.93 0.36 -30.31
CA GLU A 134 -14.44 1.74 -30.31
C GLU A 134 -12.91 1.87 -30.12
N ASN A 135 -12.31 0.91 -29.41
CA ASN A 135 -10.88 0.91 -29.11
C ASN A 135 -10.13 -0.21 -29.86
N ARG A 136 -10.77 -0.88 -30.81
CA ARG A 136 -10.13 -1.95 -31.58
C ARG A 136 -8.99 -1.38 -32.43
N ASN A 137 -7.79 -1.92 -32.24
CA ASN A 137 -6.53 -1.45 -32.86
C ASN A 137 -6.09 -0.03 -32.44
N LYS A 138 -6.60 0.51 -31.34
CA LYS A 138 -6.08 1.77 -30.79
C LYS A 138 -4.73 1.53 -30.16
N THR A 139 -3.78 2.40 -30.45
CA THR A 139 -2.47 2.46 -29.77
C THR A 139 -2.43 3.68 -28.86
N ILE A 140 -1.68 3.57 -27.78
CA ILE A 140 -1.33 4.67 -26.89
C ILE A 140 0.18 4.71 -26.74
N LYS A 141 0.75 5.84 -26.35
CA LYS A 141 2.14 5.92 -25.96
C LYS A 141 2.35 5.35 -24.54
N SER A 142 3.52 4.74 -24.32
CA SER A 142 3.89 4.31 -22.97
C SER A 142 3.91 5.47 -21.98
N SER A 143 4.28 6.67 -22.43
CA SER A 143 4.23 7.89 -21.63
C SER A 143 2.82 8.28 -21.17
N GLU A 144 1.78 8.04 -21.99
CA GLU A 144 0.38 8.31 -21.60
C GLU A 144 -0.09 7.36 -20.49
N LEU A 145 0.25 6.06 -20.61
CA LEU A 145 -0.05 5.07 -19.56
C LEU A 145 0.62 5.43 -18.24
N ILE A 146 1.91 5.75 -18.31
CA ILE A 146 2.71 6.05 -17.12
C ILE A 146 2.25 7.33 -16.44
N GLU A 147 1.83 8.35 -17.19
CA GLU A 147 1.28 9.60 -16.64
C GLU A 147 0.01 9.35 -15.80
N ILE A 148 -0.88 8.45 -16.26
CA ILE A 148 -2.06 8.03 -15.48
C ILE A 148 -1.63 7.37 -14.16
N MET A 149 -0.66 6.47 -14.23
CA MET A 149 -0.16 5.73 -13.07
C MET A 149 0.56 6.64 -12.08
N GLU A 150 1.46 7.51 -12.57
CA GLU A 150 2.24 8.47 -11.78
C GLU A 150 1.31 9.37 -10.95
N ALA A 151 0.26 9.89 -11.55
CA ALA A 151 -0.72 10.74 -10.85
C ALA A 151 -1.34 10.05 -9.63
N ARG A 152 -1.71 8.76 -9.74
CA ARG A 152 -2.25 8.00 -8.62
C ARG A 152 -1.20 7.67 -7.57
N ILE A 153 0.00 7.33 -8.01
CA ILE A 153 1.13 7.06 -7.11
C ILE A 153 1.48 8.31 -6.31
N GLU A 154 1.54 9.47 -6.95
CA GLU A 154 1.76 10.75 -6.27
C GLU A 154 0.67 11.05 -5.24
N GLU A 155 -0.60 10.77 -5.54
CA GLU A 155 -1.68 10.92 -4.57
C GLU A 155 -1.47 10.02 -3.34
N ILE A 156 -1.16 8.74 -3.54
CA ILE A 156 -0.90 7.81 -2.43
C ILE A 156 0.24 8.36 -1.55
N PHE A 157 1.37 8.72 -2.14
CA PHE A 157 2.49 9.26 -1.37
C PHE A 157 2.19 10.62 -0.71
N SER A 158 1.38 11.46 -1.35
CA SER A 158 0.93 12.72 -0.75
C SER A 158 0.10 12.47 0.50
N LEU A 159 -0.81 11.49 0.47
CA LEU A 159 -1.62 11.09 1.63
C LEU A 159 -0.76 10.48 2.74
N VAL A 160 0.20 9.61 2.40
CA VAL A 160 1.18 9.07 3.36
C VAL A 160 1.95 10.21 4.03
N ASN A 161 2.52 11.13 3.24
CA ASN A 161 3.30 12.25 3.77
C ASN A 161 2.46 13.18 4.66
N LYS A 162 1.22 13.46 4.28
CA LYS A 162 0.29 14.24 5.08
C LYS A 162 0.03 13.56 6.43
N ASP A 163 -0.19 12.25 6.41
CA ASP A 163 -0.49 11.47 7.60
C ASP A 163 0.67 11.47 8.60
N ILE A 164 1.87 11.11 8.17
CA ILE A 164 3.07 11.11 9.04
C ILE A 164 3.44 12.51 9.55
N THR A 165 3.20 13.54 8.74
CA THR A 165 3.44 14.94 9.14
C THR A 165 2.49 15.37 10.26
N LEU A 166 1.21 15.00 10.17
CA LEU A 166 0.22 15.28 11.23
C LEU A 166 0.59 14.62 12.56
N GLN A 167 1.26 13.47 12.53
CA GLN A 167 1.74 12.78 13.73
C GLN A 167 3.09 13.32 14.24
N ASN A 168 3.70 14.25 13.51
CA ASN A 168 5.05 14.78 13.82
C ASN A 168 6.12 13.68 13.91
N ILE A 169 5.98 12.62 13.09
CA ILE A 169 6.91 11.50 13.04
C ILE A 169 7.86 11.70 11.85
N LYS A 170 9.15 11.44 12.09
CA LYS A 170 10.20 11.55 11.07
C LYS A 170 10.96 10.22 10.98
N PRO A 171 10.53 9.27 10.16
CA PRO A 171 11.29 8.05 9.93
C PRO A 171 12.62 8.40 9.25
N ARG A 172 13.68 7.65 9.56
CA ARG A 172 15.00 7.77 8.92
C ARG A 172 15.10 6.97 7.64
N GLY A 173 14.34 5.88 7.57
CA GLY A 173 14.28 5.00 6.42
C GLY A 173 12.85 4.59 6.09
N ILE A 174 12.60 4.25 4.84
CA ILE A 174 11.33 3.72 4.35
C ILE A 174 11.62 2.40 3.67
N VAL A 175 10.91 1.35 4.06
CA VAL A 175 10.94 0.04 3.42
C VAL A 175 9.59 -0.19 2.75
N PHE A 176 9.62 -0.49 1.46
CA PHE A 176 8.44 -0.80 0.66
C PHE A 176 8.19 -2.30 0.59
N VAL A 177 6.94 -2.69 0.71
CA VAL A 177 6.45 -4.06 0.60
C VAL A 177 5.35 -4.15 -0.46
#